data_85027c6586bb3718a2192e4e9636aad7
#
_entry.id   85027c6586bb3718a2192e4e9636aad7
#
_cell.length_a   1.000
_cell.length_b   1.000
_cell.length_c   1.000
_cell.angle_alpha   90.00
_cell.angle_beta   90.00
_cell.angle_gamma   90.00
#
_symmetry.space_group_name_H-M   'P 1'
#
loop_
_entity.id
_entity.type
_entity.pdbx_description
1 polymer ?
#
loop_
_entity_poly.entity_id
_entity_poly.type
_entity_poly.pdbx_seq_one_letter_code
_entity_poly.pdbx_strand_id
1 'polypeptide(L)'
;MSDYVGDNKWIPKGESDVESDRIVWSTKQINDLLLALDQGYRPKVKMPFYEGKQFLRRGNIVFEYTDAEVSELARCATDIVYFAEKYAVVMTDDGIKNVKLREYQKSMLRNFQHERFNIVLASRQMGKTITASIYNAWYLIFNTDKNTLILANKSDTTKEIIDKTKVVVENLPFFMKPGIIKYDVMNVRCDNGCRLAGQSTTAKAGIGFTIHNLFLDEFAHIHPAIVDAFYENVYPTLSASKVSRITITSTPNGFNKFYQIYAAAERNENEYHPMRIDWWEHPDRDDAWYNRELANLGSIEAFNRQYGNEFVSSSNLLLDPVDLKKMRKSKTKYVSRELDQFEDISIDVEGFLEFHPDFDVEECRTEDRYWLFTVDIAEGNGGDFSVINIFEIQPMTSKEINLVNNPGAMYDFFKLEQVGRFRSNEHVIEDFAKILYTLAVEVFYNENVKMIVEYNTYGTVLFKYLSTVFPQRNDFDDEMLVRFKHRHDSRTLKPGIKLKADNKAIFCQNFAKLYKNNRINITDEETVQEASLFGKGRSGGYAAQMGHDDIIITAITATEFLNTTDYADYIEELLDVIDDSLHTEMERVLYKDNDAQGDLQFDIYDLLK
;
A
#
# COMPACT_ATOMS: atom_id res chain seq x y z
N MET A 1 -38.31 -60.38 -15.05
CA MET A 1 -37.64 -59.38 -14.19
C MET A 1 -38.74 -58.72 -13.41
N SER A 2 -38.82 -59.00 -12.13
CA SER A 2 -39.91 -58.53 -11.27
C SER A 2 -39.81 -57.05 -11.11
N ASP A 3 -40.93 -56.36 -11.32
CA ASP A 3 -41.14 -54.93 -11.06
C ASP A 3 -40.98 -54.69 -9.55
N TYR A 4 -39.75 -54.54 -9.10
CA TYR A 4 -39.48 -54.10 -7.76
C TYR A 4 -39.72 -52.60 -7.67
N VAL A 5 -40.96 -52.24 -7.58
CA VAL A 5 -41.41 -50.99 -7.04
C VAL A 5 -41.80 -51.34 -5.59
N GLY A 6 -40.89 -51.17 -4.64
CA GLY A 6 -41.27 -51.17 -3.23
C GLY A 6 -42.41 -50.19 -3.02
N ASP A 7 -43.05 -50.14 -1.86
CA ASP A 7 -44.26 -49.34 -1.55
C ASP A 7 -44.20 -47.85 -1.86
N ASN A 8 -43.27 -47.37 -2.71
CA ASN A 8 -43.05 -46.00 -3.14
C ASN A 8 -44.04 -45.60 -4.25
N LYS A 9 -45.26 -45.29 -3.87
CA LYS A 9 -46.36 -44.85 -4.75
C LYS A 9 -46.14 -43.54 -5.50
N TRP A 10 -45.01 -42.86 -5.30
CA TRP A 10 -44.70 -41.59 -5.91
C TRP A 10 -43.92 -41.71 -7.25
N ILE A 11 -43.33 -42.87 -7.59
CA ILE A 11 -42.67 -43.08 -8.88
C ILE A 11 -43.77 -43.47 -9.91
N PRO A 12 -44.06 -42.67 -10.92
CA PRO A 12 -45.10 -42.98 -11.90
C PRO A 12 -44.76 -44.22 -12.69
N LYS A 13 -45.65 -45.21 -12.75
CA LYS A 13 -45.54 -46.39 -13.61
C LYS A 13 -45.87 -45.99 -15.04
N GLY A 14 -44.86 -45.72 -15.89
CA GLY A 14 -45.01 -45.79 -17.34
C GLY A 14 -45.73 -44.68 -18.07
N GLU A 15 -45.68 -43.45 -17.60
CA GLU A 15 -46.26 -42.30 -18.32
C GLU A 15 -45.21 -41.43 -19.02
N SER A 16 -45.65 -40.77 -20.10
CA SER A 16 -44.83 -40.03 -21.05
C SER A 16 -44.22 -38.74 -20.46
N ASP A 17 -43.09 -38.31 -21.01
CA ASP A 17 -42.27 -37.13 -20.61
C ASP A 17 -42.98 -35.79 -20.35
N VAL A 18 -44.25 -35.65 -20.71
CA VAL A 18 -45.02 -34.40 -20.62
C VAL A 18 -45.52 -34.10 -19.20
N GLU A 19 -45.66 -35.06 -18.31
CA GLU A 19 -46.12 -34.85 -16.92
C GLU A 19 -44.98 -34.69 -15.89
N SER A 20 -43.76 -34.92 -16.27
CA SER A 20 -42.61 -34.96 -15.37
C SER A 20 -42.24 -33.60 -14.74
N ASP A 21 -42.66 -32.50 -15.33
CA ASP A 21 -42.43 -31.13 -14.79
C ASP A 21 -43.35 -30.76 -13.61
N ARG A 22 -44.35 -31.62 -13.28
CA ARG A 22 -45.28 -31.42 -12.15
C ARG A 22 -44.92 -32.26 -10.92
N ILE A 23 -43.81 -32.99 -10.96
CA ILE A 23 -43.42 -33.79 -9.79
C ILE A 23 -42.96 -32.85 -8.69
N VAL A 24 -43.60 -32.93 -7.55
CA VAL A 24 -43.17 -32.29 -6.30
C VAL A 24 -42.15 -33.22 -5.63
N TRP A 25 -40.95 -32.75 -5.42
CA TRP A 25 -39.88 -33.46 -4.77
C TRP A 25 -39.77 -33.09 -3.30
N SER A 26 -39.44 -34.03 -2.44
CA SER A 26 -39.10 -33.82 -1.03
C SER A 26 -37.78 -34.53 -0.70
N THR A 27 -37.18 -34.23 0.42
CA THR A 27 -35.95 -34.89 0.88
C THR A 27 -36.14 -36.40 0.95
N LYS A 28 -37.30 -36.90 1.40
CA LYS A 28 -37.61 -38.33 1.44
C LYS A 28 -37.57 -38.95 0.04
N GLN A 29 -38.28 -38.34 -0.93
CA GLN A 29 -38.35 -38.84 -2.30
C GLN A 29 -36.98 -38.78 -3.01
N ILE A 30 -36.15 -37.80 -2.71
CA ILE A 30 -34.77 -37.74 -3.21
C ILE A 30 -33.94 -38.88 -2.67
N ASN A 31 -34.01 -39.15 -1.38
CA ASN A 31 -33.27 -40.23 -0.75
C ASN A 31 -33.70 -41.61 -1.29
N ASP A 32 -35.02 -41.82 -1.44
CA ASP A 32 -35.57 -43.06 -2.02
C ASP A 32 -35.13 -43.22 -3.48
N LEU A 33 -35.10 -42.11 -4.27
CA LEU A 33 -34.60 -42.14 -5.63
C LEU A 33 -33.10 -42.48 -5.70
N LEU A 34 -32.26 -41.86 -4.86
CA LEU A 34 -30.82 -42.16 -4.81
C LEU A 34 -30.57 -43.62 -4.50
N LEU A 35 -31.29 -44.19 -3.53
CA LEU A 35 -31.21 -45.60 -3.20
C LEU A 35 -31.61 -46.50 -4.38
N ALA A 36 -32.69 -46.15 -5.09
CA ALA A 36 -33.14 -46.88 -6.28
C ALA A 36 -32.12 -46.81 -7.43
N LEU A 37 -31.50 -45.65 -7.63
CA LEU A 37 -30.45 -45.47 -8.65
C LEU A 37 -29.20 -46.32 -8.34
N ASP A 38 -28.79 -46.41 -7.06
CA ASP A 38 -27.67 -47.25 -6.61
C ASP A 38 -27.96 -48.73 -6.84
N GLN A 39 -29.22 -49.15 -6.73
CA GLN A 39 -29.68 -50.52 -7.05
C GLN A 39 -29.85 -50.79 -8.54
N GLY A 40 -29.49 -49.80 -9.41
CA GLY A 40 -29.56 -49.94 -10.86
C GLY A 40 -30.91 -49.59 -11.49
N TYR A 41 -31.91 -49.15 -10.70
CA TYR A 41 -33.18 -48.69 -11.24
C TYR A 41 -33.03 -47.37 -11.96
N ARG A 42 -33.66 -47.22 -13.13
CA ARG A 42 -33.62 -45.98 -13.94
C ARG A 42 -35.04 -45.55 -14.26
N PRO A 43 -35.68 -44.72 -13.42
CA PRO A 43 -37.04 -44.25 -13.67
C PRO A 43 -37.12 -43.37 -14.92
N LYS A 44 -38.23 -43.52 -15.67
CA LYS A 44 -38.53 -42.73 -16.86
C LYS A 44 -39.17 -41.37 -16.49
N VAL A 45 -38.53 -40.60 -15.61
CA VAL A 45 -38.98 -39.28 -15.17
C VAL A 45 -37.85 -38.28 -15.33
N LYS A 46 -38.21 -37.02 -15.45
CA LYS A 46 -37.23 -35.95 -15.51
C LYS A 46 -36.56 -35.85 -14.14
N MET A 47 -35.27 -36.18 -14.08
CA MET A 47 -34.52 -36.25 -12.84
C MET A 47 -34.39 -34.87 -12.16
N PRO A 48 -34.40 -34.82 -10.81
CA PRO A 48 -34.21 -33.60 -10.05
C PRO A 48 -32.73 -33.13 -10.04
N PHE A 49 -31.87 -33.83 -10.78
CA PHE A 49 -30.43 -33.63 -10.82
C PHE A 49 -30.01 -32.86 -12.08
N TYR A 50 -29.12 -31.88 -11.94
CA TYR A 50 -28.58 -31.12 -13.06
C TYR A 50 -27.67 -32.01 -13.91
N GLU A 51 -27.99 -32.17 -15.21
CA GLU A 51 -27.26 -33.04 -16.16
C GLU A 51 -27.00 -34.45 -15.63
N GLY A 52 -27.90 -34.98 -14.80
CA GLY A 52 -27.75 -36.32 -14.20
C GLY A 52 -26.74 -36.39 -13.05
N LYS A 53 -26.11 -35.28 -12.64
CA LYS A 53 -25.16 -35.23 -11.53
C LYS A 53 -25.92 -35.22 -10.20
N GLN A 54 -25.91 -36.34 -9.48
CA GLN A 54 -26.66 -36.55 -8.24
C GLN A 54 -26.32 -35.52 -7.14
N PHE A 55 -25.14 -34.96 -7.17
CA PHE A 55 -24.67 -33.97 -6.22
C PHE A 55 -25.11 -32.53 -6.56
N LEU A 56 -25.81 -32.29 -7.68
CA LEU A 56 -26.34 -30.98 -8.09
C LEU A 56 -27.86 -31.01 -8.24
N ARG A 57 -28.57 -30.13 -7.55
CA ARG A 57 -30.01 -29.92 -7.73
C ARG A 57 -30.25 -29.24 -9.08
N ARG A 58 -31.18 -29.75 -9.88
CA ARG A 58 -31.62 -29.09 -11.11
C ARG A 58 -32.48 -27.86 -10.78
N GLY A 59 -32.31 -26.78 -11.52
CA GLY A 59 -33.12 -25.57 -11.39
C GLY A 59 -34.58 -25.77 -11.76
N ASN A 60 -35.44 -24.95 -11.18
CA ASN A 60 -36.88 -24.87 -11.42
C ASN A 60 -37.66 -26.17 -11.11
N ILE A 61 -37.15 -27.00 -10.21
CA ILE A 61 -37.95 -28.14 -9.70
C ILE A 61 -38.85 -27.64 -8.57
N VAL A 62 -40.05 -28.22 -8.47
CA VAL A 62 -40.94 -27.99 -7.33
C VAL A 62 -40.44 -28.84 -6.17
N PHE A 63 -40.11 -28.22 -5.05
CA PHE A 63 -39.59 -28.88 -3.86
C PHE A 63 -40.41 -28.53 -2.64
N GLU A 64 -40.93 -29.53 -1.94
CA GLU A 64 -41.68 -29.42 -0.70
C GLU A 64 -40.74 -29.51 0.49
N TYR A 65 -40.69 -28.48 1.29
CA TYR A 65 -39.88 -28.41 2.50
C TYR A 65 -40.70 -28.80 3.73
N THR A 66 -40.12 -29.49 4.65
CA THR A 66 -40.67 -29.68 6.00
C THR A 66 -40.44 -28.42 6.85
N ASP A 67 -41.24 -28.23 7.89
CA ASP A 67 -41.07 -27.10 8.84
C ASP A 67 -39.69 -27.07 9.48
N ALA A 68 -39.11 -28.25 9.73
CA ALA A 68 -37.75 -28.38 10.24
C ALA A 68 -36.69 -27.89 9.24
N GLU A 69 -36.85 -28.22 7.96
CA GLU A 69 -35.94 -27.74 6.89
C GLU A 69 -36.06 -26.23 6.67
N VAL A 70 -37.28 -25.67 6.71
CA VAL A 70 -37.49 -24.24 6.63
C VAL A 70 -36.83 -23.51 7.81
N SER A 71 -37.00 -24.03 9.02
CA SER A 71 -36.38 -23.46 10.23
C SER A 71 -34.86 -23.54 10.16
N GLU A 72 -34.30 -24.61 9.63
CA GLU A 72 -32.86 -24.79 9.44
C GLU A 72 -32.29 -23.87 8.37
N LEU A 73 -32.99 -23.69 7.25
CA LEU A 73 -32.63 -22.71 6.22
C LEU A 73 -32.62 -21.29 6.79
N ALA A 74 -33.64 -20.91 7.56
CA ALA A 74 -33.73 -19.60 8.19
C ALA A 74 -32.55 -19.37 9.17
N ARG A 75 -32.20 -20.37 9.96
CA ARG A 75 -31.06 -20.30 10.88
C ARG A 75 -29.74 -20.13 10.12
N CYS A 76 -29.51 -20.93 9.09
CA CYS A 76 -28.31 -20.84 8.26
C CYS A 76 -28.22 -19.49 7.50
N ALA A 77 -29.36 -18.93 7.07
CA ALA A 77 -29.38 -17.63 6.40
C ALA A 77 -29.03 -16.47 7.34
N THR A 78 -29.39 -16.57 8.62
CA THR A 78 -29.12 -15.53 9.63
C THR A 78 -27.75 -15.66 10.30
N ASP A 79 -27.20 -16.86 10.38
CA ASP A 79 -25.90 -17.15 11.02
C ASP A 79 -24.98 -17.92 10.08
N ILE A 80 -24.08 -17.20 9.43
CA ILE A 80 -23.11 -17.80 8.52
C ILE A 80 -22.11 -18.71 9.24
N VAL A 81 -21.79 -18.44 10.51
CA VAL A 81 -20.87 -19.28 11.28
C VAL A 81 -21.52 -20.62 11.59
N TYR A 82 -22.80 -20.61 11.99
CA TYR A 82 -23.57 -21.85 12.16
C TYR A 82 -23.64 -22.66 10.85
N PHE A 83 -23.97 -22.02 9.74
CA PHE A 83 -23.95 -22.67 8.42
C PHE A 83 -22.59 -23.31 8.13
N ALA A 84 -21.52 -22.58 8.33
CA ALA A 84 -20.16 -23.02 8.03
C ALA A 84 -19.76 -24.24 8.88
N GLU A 85 -19.94 -24.18 10.20
CA GLU A 85 -19.54 -25.27 11.11
C GLU A 85 -20.36 -26.53 10.92
N LYS A 86 -21.63 -26.40 10.51
CA LYS A 86 -22.51 -27.55 10.36
C LYS A 86 -22.47 -28.21 8.97
N TYR A 87 -22.34 -27.40 7.93
CA TYR A 87 -22.55 -27.82 6.55
C TYR A 87 -21.35 -27.62 5.62
N ALA A 88 -20.45 -26.68 5.91
CA ALA A 88 -19.35 -26.45 5.00
C ALA A 88 -18.30 -27.57 5.12
N VAL A 89 -17.84 -28.01 3.96
CA VAL A 89 -16.74 -28.97 3.86
C VAL A 89 -15.58 -28.36 3.10
N VAL A 90 -14.40 -28.87 3.36
CA VAL A 90 -13.15 -28.46 2.71
C VAL A 90 -12.39 -29.68 2.23
N MET A 91 -11.70 -29.51 1.12
CA MET A 91 -10.74 -30.51 0.64
C MET A 91 -9.48 -30.43 1.50
N THR A 92 -9.06 -31.57 2.06
CA THR A 92 -7.83 -31.74 2.82
C THR A 92 -6.98 -32.83 2.18
N ASP A 93 -5.75 -33.01 2.63
CA ASP A 93 -4.88 -34.11 2.17
C ASP A 93 -5.50 -35.50 2.40
N ASP A 94 -6.36 -35.62 3.42
CA ASP A 94 -7.10 -36.87 3.72
C ASP A 94 -8.50 -36.93 3.07
N GLY A 95 -8.82 -36.03 2.13
CA GLY A 95 -10.11 -35.95 1.47
C GLY A 95 -11.02 -34.84 2.00
N ILE A 96 -12.33 -34.98 1.72
CA ILE A 96 -13.34 -33.97 2.10
C ILE A 96 -13.71 -34.14 3.57
N LYS A 97 -13.58 -33.06 4.35
CA LYS A 97 -13.92 -33.03 5.79
C LYS A 97 -14.75 -31.81 6.13
N ASN A 98 -15.56 -31.91 7.18
CA ASN A 98 -16.25 -30.73 7.73
C ASN A 98 -15.21 -29.72 8.22
N VAL A 99 -15.46 -28.45 7.95
CA VAL A 99 -14.59 -27.37 8.37
C VAL A 99 -14.63 -27.21 9.90
N LYS A 100 -13.45 -27.04 10.50
CA LYS A 100 -13.31 -26.57 11.88
C LYS A 100 -12.79 -25.16 11.84
N LEU A 101 -13.68 -24.18 12.02
CA LEU A 101 -13.33 -22.76 11.97
C LEU A 101 -12.50 -22.35 13.18
N ARG A 102 -11.44 -21.61 12.93
CA ARG A 102 -10.68 -20.88 13.96
C ARG A 102 -11.41 -19.56 14.28
N GLU A 103 -11.15 -18.98 15.44
CA GLU A 103 -11.87 -17.79 15.89
C GLU A 103 -11.71 -16.60 14.92
N TYR A 104 -10.52 -16.38 14.37
CA TYR A 104 -10.33 -15.34 13.36
C TYR A 104 -11.13 -15.61 12.06
N GLN A 105 -11.31 -16.88 11.66
CA GLN A 105 -12.15 -17.22 10.50
C GLN A 105 -13.64 -17.00 10.78
N LYS A 106 -14.11 -17.25 12.01
CA LYS A 106 -15.46 -16.90 12.43
C LYS A 106 -15.67 -15.38 12.40
N SER A 107 -14.68 -14.62 12.86
CA SER A 107 -14.70 -13.17 12.79
C SER A 107 -14.74 -12.66 11.35
N MET A 108 -13.93 -13.25 10.44
CA MET A 108 -13.99 -12.94 9.00
C MET A 108 -15.40 -13.18 8.44
N LEU A 109 -16.01 -14.34 8.70
CA LEU A 109 -17.34 -14.67 8.18
C LEU A 109 -18.40 -13.71 8.69
N ARG A 110 -18.37 -13.35 9.99
CA ARG A 110 -19.29 -12.36 10.57
C ARG A 110 -19.13 -11.01 9.92
N ASN A 111 -17.89 -10.54 9.72
CA ASN A 111 -17.64 -9.27 9.08
C ASN A 111 -18.07 -9.28 7.60
N PHE A 112 -17.80 -10.37 6.85
CA PHE A 112 -18.31 -10.51 5.48
C PHE A 112 -19.83 -10.52 5.40
N GLN A 113 -20.53 -11.04 6.42
CA GLN A 113 -21.97 -11.01 6.50
C GLN A 113 -22.53 -9.64 6.83
N HIS A 114 -21.89 -8.88 7.72
CA HIS A 114 -22.47 -7.64 8.27
C HIS A 114 -21.93 -6.37 7.59
N GLU A 115 -20.62 -6.30 7.31
CA GLU A 115 -20.00 -5.12 6.76
C GLU A 115 -20.10 -5.08 5.24
N ARG A 116 -20.31 -3.88 4.68
CA ARG A 116 -20.40 -3.67 3.23
C ARG A 116 -19.05 -3.79 2.55
N PHE A 117 -18.06 -3.15 3.11
CA PHE A 117 -16.70 -3.09 2.58
C PHE A 117 -15.73 -3.66 3.59
N ASN A 118 -15.01 -4.69 3.20
CA ASN A 118 -14.04 -5.38 4.04
C ASN A 118 -12.66 -5.35 3.40
N ILE A 119 -11.63 -5.14 4.22
CA ILE A 119 -10.25 -5.29 3.80
C ILE A 119 -9.47 -6.13 4.82
N VAL A 120 -8.92 -7.25 4.36
CA VAL A 120 -8.28 -8.25 5.22
C VAL A 120 -6.81 -8.38 4.88
N LEU A 121 -5.96 -7.92 5.79
CA LEU A 121 -4.53 -8.18 5.81
C LEU A 121 -4.29 -9.46 6.63
N ALA A 122 -3.81 -10.51 6.00
CA ALA A 122 -3.60 -11.75 6.71
C ALA A 122 -2.32 -12.47 6.28
N SER A 123 -1.64 -13.06 7.24
CA SER A 123 -0.49 -13.92 7.04
C SER A 123 -0.78 -15.06 6.06
N ARG A 124 0.25 -15.59 5.44
CA ARG A 124 0.09 -16.75 4.55
C ARG A 124 -0.48 -17.96 5.28
N GLN A 125 -1.27 -18.78 4.55
CA GLN A 125 -1.87 -20.03 5.03
C GLN A 125 -2.81 -19.88 6.24
N MET A 126 -3.42 -18.70 6.42
CA MET A 126 -4.45 -18.48 7.46
C MET A 126 -5.86 -18.91 6.99
N GLY A 127 -5.99 -19.53 5.83
CA GLY A 127 -7.28 -20.05 5.33
C GLY A 127 -8.20 -18.98 4.75
N LYS A 128 -7.68 -17.82 4.33
CA LYS A 128 -8.44 -16.73 3.65
C LYS A 128 -9.35 -17.27 2.54
N THR A 129 -8.75 -18.00 1.60
CA THR A 129 -9.44 -18.54 0.43
C THR A 129 -10.55 -19.51 0.78
N ILE A 130 -10.34 -20.34 1.80
CA ILE A 130 -11.37 -21.28 2.30
C ILE A 130 -12.54 -20.50 2.92
N THR A 131 -12.25 -19.53 3.79
CA THR A 131 -13.27 -18.68 4.43
C THR A 131 -14.09 -17.91 3.38
N ALA A 132 -13.41 -17.36 2.37
CA ALA A 132 -14.05 -16.69 1.25
C ALA A 132 -14.94 -17.62 0.42
N SER A 133 -14.50 -18.85 0.18
CA SER A 133 -15.29 -19.84 -0.58
C SER A 133 -16.56 -20.23 0.17
N ILE A 134 -16.50 -20.36 1.48
CA ILE A 134 -17.68 -20.60 2.34
C ILE A 134 -18.65 -19.41 2.27
N TYR A 135 -18.13 -18.19 2.40
CA TYR A 135 -18.94 -16.97 2.27
C TYR A 135 -19.62 -16.86 0.89
N ASN A 136 -18.89 -17.13 -0.19
CA ASN A 136 -19.43 -17.06 -1.54
C ASN A 136 -20.52 -18.14 -1.78
N ALA A 137 -20.34 -19.35 -1.22
CA ALA A 137 -21.37 -20.39 -1.25
C ALA A 137 -22.62 -19.96 -0.47
N TRP A 138 -22.44 -19.46 0.75
CA TRP A 138 -23.53 -18.93 1.58
C TRP A 138 -24.27 -17.79 0.86
N TYR A 139 -23.54 -16.85 0.26
CA TYR A 139 -24.11 -15.72 -0.47
C TYR A 139 -24.91 -16.17 -1.69
N LEU A 140 -24.44 -17.17 -2.42
CA LEU A 140 -25.10 -17.76 -3.58
C LEU A 140 -26.43 -18.46 -3.20
N ILE A 141 -26.48 -19.09 -2.02
CA ILE A 141 -27.61 -19.89 -1.56
C ILE A 141 -28.70 -19.01 -0.94
N PHE A 142 -28.34 -18.09 -0.05
CA PHE A 142 -29.26 -17.38 0.82
C PHE A 142 -29.62 -15.97 0.34
N ASN A 143 -29.28 -15.60 -0.90
CA ASN A 143 -29.72 -14.36 -1.53
C ASN A 143 -30.57 -14.65 -2.77
N THR A 144 -31.21 -13.61 -3.29
CA THR A 144 -32.02 -13.65 -4.51
C THR A 144 -31.57 -12.55 -5.45
N ASP A 145 -31.45 -12.87 -6.75
CA ASP A 145 -31.10 -11.92 -7.83
C ASP A 145 -29.76 -11.17 -7.58
N LYS A 146 -28.77 -11.85 -7.02
CA LYS A 146 -27.46 -11.28 -6.71
C LYS A 146 -26.36 -11.88 -7.58
N ASN A 147 -25.50 -10.99 -8.13
CA ASN A 147 -24.31 -11.39 -8.86
C ASN A 147 -23.08 -11.22 -8.01
N THR A 148 -22.32 -12.29 -7.86
CA THR A 148 -20.97 -12.30 -7.26
C THR A 148 -19.94 -12.36 -8.36
N LEU A 149 -18.95 -11.46 -8.30
CA LEU A 149 -17.76 -11.48 -9.14
C LEU A 149 -16.53 -11.75 -8.27
N ILE A 150 -15.79 -12.80 -8.63
CA ILE A 150 -14.51 -13.16 -7.99
C ILE A 150 -13.37 -12.78 -8.93
N LEU A 151 -12.41 -12.04 -8.42
CA LEU A 151 -11.21 -11.63 -9.12
C LEU A 151 -9.97 -11.97 -8.30
N ALA A 152 -8.92 -12.39 -8.96
CA ALA A 152 -7.61 -12.58 -8.36
C ALA A 152 -6.50 -12.15 -9.35
N ASN A 153 -5.27 -12.09 -8.88
CA ASN A 153 -4.11 -11.72 -9.69
C ASN A 153 -3.88 -12.65 -10.89
N LYS A 154 -4.32 -13.92 -10.79
CA LYS A 154 -4.21 -14.96 -11.85
C LYS A 154 -5.52 -15.70 -12.02
N SER A 155 -5.76 -16.17 -13.25
CA SER A 155 -6.95 -16.96 -13.60
C SER A 155 -7.06 -18.26 -12.78
N ASP A 156 -5.93 -18.94 -12.56
CA ASP A 156 -5.90 -20.20 -11.82
C ASP A 156 -6.30 -19.98 -10.35
N THR A 157 -5.88 -18.88 -9.73
CA THR A 157 -6.30 -18.51 -8.36
C THR A 157 -7.80 -18.26 -8.30
N THR A 158 -8.37 -17.54 -9.29
CA THR A 158 -9.81 -17.32 -9.38
C THR A 158 -10.56 -18.64 -9.53
N LYS A 159 -10.07 -19.53 -10.40
CA LYS A 159 -10.64 -20.87 -10.59
C LYS A 159 -10.61 -21.69 -9.30
N GLU A 160 -9.52 -21.68 -8.58
CA GLU A 160 -9.38 -22.39 -7.31
C GLU A 160 -10.43 -21.95 -6.28
N ILE A 161 -10.70 -20.63 -6.17
CA ILE A 161 -11.74 -20.10 -5.27
C ILE A 161 -13.13 -20.61 -5.68
N ILE A 162 -13.43 -20.60 -6.98
CA ILE A 162 -14.70 -21.10 -7.51
C ILE A 162 -14.84 -22.60 -7.27
N ASP A 163 -13.80 -23.38 -7.51
CA ASP A 163 -13.83 -24.83 -7.31
C ASP A 163 -14.03 -25.17 -5.81
N LYS A 164 -13.37 -24.46 -4.90
CA LYS A 164 -13.62 -24.60 -3.45
C LYS A 164 -15.04 -24.19 -3.06
N THR A 165 -15.60 -23.13 -3.67
CA THR A 165 -17.00 -22.72 -3.47
C THR A 165 -17.97 -23.82 -3.94
N LYS A 166 -17.69 -24.43 -5.09
CA LYS A 166 -18.48 -25.56 -5.62
C LYS A 166 -18.44 -26.77 -4.71
N VAL A 167 -17.26 -27.10 -4.14
CA VAL A 167 -17.14 -28.22 -3.18
C VAL A 167 -18.10 -28.04 -2.00
N VAL A 168 -18.24 -26.81 -1.49
CA VAL A 168 -19.22 -26.53 -0.44
C VAL A 168 -20.64 -26.82 -0.94
N VAL A 169 -21.04 -26.27 -2.09
CA VAL A 169 -22.40 -26.40 -2.66
C VAL A 169 -22.74 -27.85 -2.97
N GLU A 170 -21.80 -28.60 -3.54
CA GLU A 170 -21.97 -30.01 -3.95
C GLU A 170 -22.22 -30.96 -2.78
N ASN A 171 -21.68 -30.64 -1.60
CA ASN A 171 -21.77 -31.48 -0.40
C ASN A 171 -22.89 -31.09 0.57
N LEU A 172 -23.68 -30.06 0.25
CA LEU A 172 -24.87 -29.71 1.07
C LEU A 172 -25.94 -30.78 1.05
N PRO A 173 -26.81 -30.85 2.07
CA PRO A 173 -28.05 -31.61 1.99
C PRO A 173 -28.91 -31.14 0.82
N PHE A 174 -29.66 -32.02 0.17
CA PHE A 174 -30.37 -31.70 -1.06
C PHE A 174 -31.37 -30.53 -0.89
N PHE A 175 -32.05 -30.42 0.23
CA PHE A 175 -32.99 -29.34 0.54
C PHE A 175 -32.31 -27.95 0.58
N MET A 176 -31.01 -27.90 0.89
CA MET A 176 -30.26 -26.65 0.99
C MET A 176 -29.55 -26.28 -0.32
N LYS A 177 -29.42 -27.22 -1.27
CA LYS A 177 -28.77 -26.95 -2.55
C LYS A 177 -29.57 -25.95 -3.38
N PRO A 178 -28.91 -24.90 -3.94
CA PRO A 178 -29.58 -24.05 -4.92
C PRO A 178 -29.87 -24.85 -6.20
N GLY A 179 -30.96 -24.53 -6.88
CA GLY A 179 -31.25 -25.17 -8.17
C GLY A 179 -30.34 -24.63 -9.27
N ILE A 180 -29.59 -25.49 -9.91
CA ILE A 180 -28.58 -25.11 -10.90
C ILE A 180 -29.23 -24.94 -12.28
N ILE A 181 -28.97 -23.77 -12.90
CA ILE A 181 -29.34 -23.43 -14.30
C ILE A 181 -28.11 -23.56 -15.22
N LYS A 182 -26.93 -23.19 -14.71
CA LYS A 182 -25.67 -23.25 -15.44
C LYS A 182 -24.51 -23.57 -14.49
N TYR A 183 -23.61 -24.48 -14.88
CA TYR A 183 -22.51 -24.95 -14.03
C TYR A 183 -21.22 -25.14 -14.82
N ASP A 184 -20.58 -24.01 -15.19
CA ASP A 184 -19.33 -23.99 -15.93
C ASP A 184 -18.13 -23.82 -14.98
N VAL A 185 -16.92 -23.93 -15.51
CA VAL A 185 -15.66 -23.78 -14.76
C VAL A 185 -15.61 -22.45 -14.00
N MET A 186 -15.97 -21.35 -14.65
CA MET A 186 -15.88 -19.98 -14.10
C MET A 186 -17.24 -19.31 -13.89
N ASN A 187 -18.35 -20.05 -14.01
CA ASN A 187 -19.68 -19.44 -13.95
C ASN A 187 -20.73 -20.44 -13.44
N VAL A 188 -21.41 -20.05 -12.36
CA VAL A 188 -22.55 -20.79 -11.80
C VAL A 188 -23.77 -19.88 -11.80
N ARG A 189 -24.91 -20.35 -12.30
CA ARG A 189 -26.20 -19.65 -12.22
C ARG A 189 -27.22 -20.55 -11.55
N CYS A 190 -27.98 -19.96 -10.65
CA CYS A 190 -28.99 -20.66 -9.88
C CYS A 190 -30.40 -20.14 -10.20
N ASP A 191 -31.41 -20.94 -9.87
CA ASP A 191 -32.83 -20.63 -10.08
C ASP A 191 -33.39 -19.52 -9.15
N ASN A 192 -32.67 -19.21 -8.06
CA ASN A 192 -32.94 -18.03 -7.22
C ASN A 192 -32.45 -16.71 -7.85
N GLY A 193 -32.02 -16.73 -9.12
CA GLY A 193 -31.49 -15.57 -9.84
C GLY A 193 -30.03 -15.22 -9.52
N CYS A 194 -29.43 -15.89 -8.54
CA CYS A 194 -28.03 -15.62 -8.18
C CYS A 194 -27.04 -16.19 -9.20
N ARG A 195 -25.93 -15.46 -9.36
CA ARG A 195 -24.82 -15.84 -10.23
C ARG A 195 -23.48 -15.68 -9.51
N LEU A 196 -22.62 -16.66 -9.66
CA LEU A 196 -21.20 -16.61 -9.29
C LEU A 196 -20.36 -16.63 -10.57
N ALA A 197 -19.51 -15.63 -10.79
CA ALA A 197 -18.64 -15.55 -11.95
C ALA A 197 -17.22 -15.21 -11.51
N GLY A 198 -16.24 -15.76 -12.22
CA GLY A 198 -14.82 -15.45 -12.03
C GLY A 198 -14.18 -14.87 -13.25
N GLN A 199 -13.25 -13.95 -13.07
CA GLN A 199 -12.42 -13.37 -14.12
C GLN A 199 -10.99 -13.15 -13.57
N SER A 200 -10.02 -13.05 -14.46
CA SER A 200 -8.71 -12.48 -14.09
C SER A 200 -8.82 -10.98 -13.94
N THR A 201 -8.08 -10.40 -12.99
CA THR A 201 -8.06 -8.94 -12.81
C THR A 201 -7.34 -8.28 -13.99
N THR A 202 -8.07 -7.50 -14.74
CA THR A 202 -7.58 -6.64 -15.83
C THR A 202 -8.18 -5.25 -15.63
N ALA A 203 -7.64 -4.23 -16.29
CA ALA A 203 -8.19 -2.88 -16.25
C ALA A 203 -9.68 -2.78 -16.65
N LYS A 204 -10.18 -3.76 -17.42
CA LYS A 204 -11.57 -3.85 -17.88
C LYS A 204 -12.40 -4.93 -17.20
N ALA A 205 -11.86 -5.62 -16.19
CA ALA A 205 -12.59 -6.65 -15.48
C ALA A 205 -13.85 -6.07 -14.79
N GLY A 206 -14.97 -6.76 -14.89
CA GLY A 206 -16.24 -6.33 -14.31
C GLY A 206 -17.03 -5.28 -15.11
N ILE A 207 -16.46 -4.68 -16.16
CA ILE A 207 -17.19 -3.72 -17.00
C ILE A 207 -18.37 -4.43 -17.69
N GLY A 208 -19.57 -3.85 -17.58
CA GLY A 208 -20.80 -4.43 -18.13
C GLY A 208 -21.41 -5.55 -17.30
N PHE A 209 -20.84 -5.85 -16.11
CA PHE A 209 -21.38 -6.81 -15.17
C PHE A 209 -22.03 -6.07 -13.97
N THR A 210 -23.30 -6.30 -13.71
CA THR A 210 -23.94 -5.76 -12.51
C THR A 210 -23.43 -6.51 -11.30
N ILE A 211 -22.58 -5.88 -10.49
CA ILE A 211 -21.91 -6.51 -9.35
C ILE A 211 -22.67 -6.17 -8.07
N HIS A 212 -23.09 -7.20 -7.31
CA HIS A 212 -23.68 -7.05 -5.98
C HIS A 212 -22.71 -7.48 -4.88
N ASN A 213 -21.81 -8.42 -5.17
CA ASN A 213 -20.75 -8.86 -4.29
C ASN A 213 -19.46 -9.00 -5.10
N LEU A 214 -18.45 -8.22 -4.75
CA LEU A 214 -17.11 -8.27 -5.35
C LEU A 214 -16.14 -8.88 -4.33
N PHE A 215 -15.49 -9.96 -4.72
CA PHE A 215 -14.42 -10.57 -3.94
C PHE A 215 -13.09 -10.45 -4.69
N LEU A 216 -12.11 -9.81 -4.07
CA LEU A 216 -10.76 -9.58 -4.60
C LEU A 216 -9.74 -10.33 -3.75
N ASP A 217 -9.12 -11.37 -4.29
CA ASP A 217 -8.06 -12.11 -3.59
C ASP A 217 -6.67 -11.75 -4.10
N GLU A 218 -5.71 -11.78 -3.18
CA GLU A 218 -4.30 -11.42 -3.41
C GLU A 218 -4.13 -10.06 -4.11
N PHE A 219 -4.95 -9.09 -3.67
CA PHE A 219 -5.05 -7.76 -4.29
C PHE A 219 -3.72 -6.99 -4.30
N ALA A 220 -2.92 -7.11 -3.22
CA ALA A 220 -1.59 -6.48 -3.16
C ALA A 220 -0.60 -7.01 -4.22
N HIS A 221 -0.89 -8.16 -4.84
CA HIS A 221 -0.04 -8.80 -5.84
C HIS A 221 -0.45 -8.51 -7.28
N ILE A 222 -1.49 -7.70 -7.49
CA ILE A 222 -1.90 -7.23 -8.82
C ILE A 222 -0.97 -6.09 -9.24
N HIS A 223 -0.67 -6.03 -10.54
CA HIS A 223 0.21 -4.99 -11.08
C HIS A 223 -0.40 -3.58 -10.86
N PRO A 224 0.34 -2.59 -10.36
CA PRO A 224 -0.19 -1.25 -10.03
C PRO A 224 -0.98 -0.59 -11.16
N ALA A 225 -0.45 -0.57 -12.38
CA ALA A 225 -1.13 0.01 -13.55
C ALA A 225 -2.50 -0.65 -13.87
N ILE A 226 -2.70 -1.91 -13.45
CA ILE A 226 -3.98 -2.60 -13.62
C ILE A 226 -4.92 -2.24 -12.47
N VAL A 227 -4.37 -2.18 -11.24
CA VAL A 227 -5.14 -1.93 -10.01
C VAL A 227 -5.81 -0.56 -10.06
N ASP A 228 -5.08 0.50 -10.40
CA ASP A 228 -5.60 1.85 -10.41
C ASP A 228 -6.72 1.99 -11.45
N ALA A 229 -6.46 1.58 -12.70
CA ALA A 229 -7.48 1.62 -13.75
C ALA A 229 -8.70 0.73 -13.44
N PHE A 230 -8.50 -0.43 -12.81
CA PHE A 230 -9.59 -1.31 -12.37
C PHE A 230 -10.41 -0.64 -11.28
N TYR A 231 -9.74 -0.08 -10.27
CA TYR A 231 -10.41 0.53 -9.12
C TYR A 231 -11.22 1.77 -9.54
N GLU A 232 -10.67 2.61 -10.41
CA GLU A 232 -11.36 3.77 -11.00
C GLU A 232 -12.61 3.37 -11.80
N ASN A 233 -12.55 2.26 -12.53
CA ASN A 233 -13.67 1.80 -13.37
C ASN A 233 -14.77 1.06 -12.58
N VAL A 234 -14.43 0.32 -11.54
CA VAL A 234 -15.36 -0.59 -10.84
C VAL A 234 -15.89 0.00 -9.55
N TYR A 235 -15.05 0.67 -8.77
CA TYR A 235 -15.43 1.23 -7.46
C TYR A 235 -16.61 2.21 -7.53
N PRO A 236 -16.69 3.17 -8.47
CA PRO A 236 -17.84 4.09 -8.56
C PRO A 236 -19.18 3.37 -8.74
N THR A 237 -19.19 2.28 -9.51
CA THR A 237 -20.39 1.47 -9.72
C THR A 237 -20.85 0.78 -8.44
N LEU A 238 -19.92 0.33 -7.62
CA LEU A 238 -20.20 -0.35 -6.35
C LEU A 238 -20.55 0.65 -5.23
N SER A 239 -19.86 1.78 -5.16
CA SER A 239 -20.12 2.81 -4.16
C SER A 239 -21.49 3.49 -4.34
N ALA A 240 -21.94 3.69 -5.57
CA ALA A 240 -23.26 4.22 -5.90
C ALA A 240 -24.41 3.29 -5.44
N SER A 241 -24.16 1.99 -5.30
CA SER A 241 -25.15 1.01 -4.85
C SER A 241 -25.18 0.91 -3.33
N LYS A 242 -26.35 1.05 -2.71
CA LYS A 242 -26.52 0.90 -1.25
C LYS A 242 -26.41 -0.56 -0.76
N VAL A 243 -26.45 -1.54 -1.67
CA VAL A 243 -26.50 -2.97 -1.33
C VAL A 243 -25.28 -3.76 -1.83
N SER A 244 -24.44 -3.16 -2.64
CA SER A 244 -23.23 -3.81 -3.13
C SER A 244 -22.18 -3.94 -2.04
N ARG A 245 -21.42 -5.03 -2.09
CA ARG A 245 -20.40 -5.40 -1.13
C ARG A 245 -19.05 -5.57 -1.80
N ILE A 246 -17.99 -5.24 -1.10
CA ILE A 246 -16.61 -5.45 -1.54
C ILE A 246 -15.85 -6.14 -0.41
N THR A 247 -15.17 -7.21 -0.74
CA THR A 247 -14.23 -7.86 0.18
C THR A 247 -12.87 -7.99 -0.51
N ILE A 248 -11.87 -7.36 0.06
CA ILE A 248 -10.48 -7.39 -0.42
C ILE A 248 -9.66 -8.20 0.56
N THR A 249 -8.92 -9.20 0.08
CA THR A 249 -8.01 -9.99 0.91
C THR A 249 -6.63 -10.02 0.30
N SER A 250 -5.57 -9.92 1.11
CA SER A 250 -4.20 -10.10 0.64
C SER A 250 -3.23 -10.41 1.79
N THR A 251 -2.08 -10.96 1.42
CA THR A 251 -0.82 -10.78 2.16
C THR A 251 -0.21 -9.44 1.79
N PRO A 252 0.67 -8.84 2.63
CA PRO A 252 1.30 -7.57 2.31
C PRO A 252 2.29 -7.73 1.14
N ASN A 253 2.38 -6.71 0.30
CA ASN A 253 3.32 -6.67 -0.81
C ASN A 253 3.78 -5.23 -1.09
N GLY A 254 4.53 -4.63 -0.16
CA GLY A 254 4.97 -3.23 -0.23
C GLY A 254 3.83 -2.22 -0.05
N PHE A 255 4.13 -0.96 -0.36
CA PHE A 255 3.23 0.19 -0.12
C PHE A 255 2.38 0.52 -1.35
N ASN A 256 1.61 -0.44 -1.82
CA ASN A 256 0.74 -0.34 -3.00
C ASN A 256 -0.69 0.11 -2.64
N LYS A 257 -1.61 0.05 -3.60
CA LYS A 257 -3.03 0.42 -3.41
C LYS A 257 -3.71 -0.33 -2.26
N PHE A 258 -3.36 -1.60 -2.05
CA PHE A 258 -3.86 -2.37 -0.91
C PHE A 258 -3.45 -1.75 0.42
N TYR A 259 -2.17 -1.37 0.55
CA TYR A 259 -1.68 -0.66 1.72
C TYR A 259 -2.41 0.66 1.94
N GLN A 260 -2.59 1.46 0.88
CA GLN A 260 -3.27 2.76 0.98
C GLN A 260 -4.70 2.61 1.52
N ILE A 261 -5.46 1.65 0.94
CA ILE A 261 -6.85 1.39 1.37
C ILE A 261 -6.85 0.86 2.82
N TYR A 262 -5.94 -0.06 3.15
CA TYR A 262 -5.85 -0.66 4.47
C TYR A 262 -5.45 0.35 5.55
N ALA A 263 -4.41 1.14 5.31
CA ALA A 263 -3.95 2.17 6.23
C ALA A 263 -4.99 3.28 6.45
N ALA A 264 -5.70 3.71 5.38
CA ALA A 264 -6.81 4.65 5.50
C ALA A 264 -7.99 4.05 6.29
N ALA A 265 -8.27 2.75 6.13
CA ALA A 265 -9.29 2.06 6.92
C ALA A 265 -8.91 1.99 8.41
N GLU A 266 -7.65 1.72 8.74
CA GLU A 266 -7.18 1.74 10.14
C GLU A 266 -7.32 3.11 10.80
N ARG A 267 -7.23 4.19 10.03
CA ARG A 267 -7.44 5.58 10.50
C ARG A 267 -8.91 6.03 10.42
N ASN A 268 -9.84 5.16 9.98
CA ASN A 268 -11.26 5.48 9.71
C ASN A 268 -11.44 6.61 8.67
N GLU A 269 -10.59 6.70 7.69
CA GLU A 269 -10.63 7.69 6.60
C GLU A 269 -11.40 7.18 5.36
N ASN A 270 -11.83 5.93 5.36
CA ASN A 270 -12.65 5.34 4.31
C ASN A 270 -13.72 4.41 4.91
N GLU A 271 -14.61 3.85 4.06
CA GLU A 271 -15.72 2.99 4.48
C GLU A 271 -15.32 1.52 4.69
N TYR A 272 -14.06 1.13 4.53
CA TYR A 272 -13.63 -0.24 4.69
C TYR A 272 -13.46 -0.62 6.16
N HIS A 273 -13.96 -1.81 6.51
CA HIS A 273 -13.70 -2.43 7.81
C HIS A 273 -12.37 -3.20 7.74
N PRO A 274 -11.31 -2.75 8.43
CA PRO A 274 -10.00 -3.40 8.39
C PRO A 274 -9.97 -4.61 9.32
N MET A 275 -9.36 -5.69 8.84
CA MET A 275 -9.04 -6.86 9.65
C MET A 275 -7.58 -7.20 9.48
N ARG A 276 -6.88 -7.44 10.60
CA ARG A 276 -5.52 -7.98 10.63
C ARG A 276 -5.55 -9.36 11.25
N ILE A 277 -4.94 -10.33 10.58
CA ILE A 277 -4.86 -11.72 11.03
C ILE A 277 -3.39 -12.12 11.00
N ASP A 278 -2.79 -12.18 12.17
CA ASP A 278 -1.37 -12.45 12.32
C ASP A 278 -1.08 -13.96 12.46
N TRP A 279 0.14 -14.38 12.15
CA TRP A 279 0.52 -15.78 12.11
C TRP A 279 0.35 -16.51 13.46
N TRP A 280 0.54 -15.81 14.58
CA TRP A 280 0.41 -16.36 15.94
C TRP A 280 -1.04 -16.63 16.37
N GLU A 281 -2.03 -16.12 15.66
CA GLU A 281 -3.43 -16.48 15.88
C GLU A 281 -3.77 -17.89 15.42
N HIS A 282 -2.87 -18.52 14.65
CA HIS A 282 -3.04 -19.91 14.24
C HIS A 282 -2.61 -20.84 15.38
N PRO A 283 -3.50 -21.74 15.87
CA PRO A 283 -3.24 -22.55 17.06
C PRO A 283 -2.03 -23.48 16.95
N ASP A 284 -1.63 -23.87 15.74
CA ASP A 284 -0.50 -24.75 15.50
C ASP A 284 0.82 -24.01 15.21
N ARG A 285 0.86 -22.68 15.43
CA ARG A 285 2.03 -21.82 15.20
C ARG A 285 2.51 -21.21 16.51
N ASP A 286 3.44 -21.90 17.13
CA ASP A 286 4.14 -21.51 18.35
C ASP A 286 5.54 -20.96 18.05
N ASP A 287 6.31 -20.67 19.10
CA ASP A 287 7.70 -20.21 19.00
C ASP A 287 8.61 -21.24 18.30
N ALA A 288 8.32 -22.54 18.44
CA ALA A 288 9.08 -23.59 17.76
C ALA A 288 8.81 -23.58 16.25
N TRP A 289 7.56 -23.36 15.85
CA TRP A 289 7.19 -23.13 14.46
C TRP A 289 7.87 -21.86 13.90
N TYR A 290 7.83 -20.74 14.64
CA TYR A 290 8.48 -19.49 14.26
C TYR A 290 9.96 -19.67 13.99
N ASN A 291 10.69 -20.27 14.93
CA ASN A 291 12.13 -20.47 14.81
C ASN A 291 12.49 -21.37 13.63
N ARG A 292 11.69 -22.41 13.37
CA ARG A 292 11.88 -23.31 12.22
C ARG A 292 11.67 -22.59 10.89
N GLU A 293 10.57 -21.82 10.77
CA GLU A 293 10.28 -21.06 9.54
C GLU A 293 11.29 -19.94 9.31
N LEU A 294 11.75 -19.27 10.37
CA LEU A 294 12.81 -18.27 10.28
C LEU A 294 14.13 -18.89 9.77
N ALA A 295 14.50 -20.05 10.28
CA ALA A 295 15.67 -20.80 9.81
C ALA A 295 15.53 -21.24 8.34
N ASN A 296 14.35 -21.71 7.93
CA ASN A 296 14.06 -22.13 6.55
C ASN A 296 14.09 -20.96 5.56
N LEU A 297 13.65 -19.78 5.97
CA LEU A 297 13.60 -18.58 5.12
C LEU A 297 14.92 -17.80 5.11
N GLY A 298 15.81 -18.07 6.06
CA GLY A 298 17.16 -17.55 6.12
C GLY A 298 17.29 -16.10 6.61
N SER A 299 16.18 -15.35 6.73
CA SER A 299 16.21 -14.00 7.31
C SER A 299 14.86 -13.60 7.90
N ILE A 300 14.91 -12.66 8.87
CA ILE A 300 13.71 -12.11 9.49
C ILE A 300 12.86 -11.27 8.51
N GLU A 301 13.50 -10.63 7.54
CA GLU A 301 12.83 -9.87 6.48
C GLU A 301 12.04 -10.82 5.56
N ALA A 302 12.60 -11.97 5.23
CA ALA A 302 11.90 -12.99 4.45
C ALA A 302 10.71 -13.56 5.23
N PHE A 303 10.87 -13.79 6.55
CA PHE A 303 9.77 -14.20 7.43
C PHE A 303 8.68 -13.14 7.49
N ASN A 304 9.04 -11.88 7.76
CA ASN A 304 8.09 -10.77 7.87
C ASN A 304 7.30 -10.54 6.57
N ARG A 305 7.91 -10.75 5.42
CA ARG A 305 7.26 -10.67 4.10
C ARG A 305 6.22 -11.76 3.88
N GLN A 306 6.42 -12.96 4.44
CA GLN A 306 5.53 -14.11 4.24
C GLN A 306 4.47 -14.21 5.33
N TYR A 307 4.88 -13.97 6.57
CA TYR A 307 4.07 -14.27 7.75
C TYR A 307 3.85 -13.07 8.68
N GLY A 308 4.76 -12.08 8.69
CA GLY A 308 4.75 -10.99 9.67
C GLY A 308 3.68 -9.92 9.45
N ASN A 309 2.92 -9.96 8.35
CA ASN A 309 1.97 -8.92 7.97
C ASN A 309 2.58 -7.50 7.98
N GLU A 310 3.88 -7.42 7.76
CA GLU A 310 4.57 -6.16 7.61
C GLU A 310 4.60 -5.79 6.14
N PHE A 311 4.18 -4.57 5.83
CA PHE A 311 4.35 -3.99 4.50
C PHE A 311 5.83 -3.65 4.31
N VAL A 312 6.65 -4.69 4.23
CA VAL A 312 8.09 -4.55 3.96
C VAL A 312 8.26 -4.26 2.50
N SER A 313 9.01 -3.22 2.20
CA SER A 313 9.33 -2.88 0.82
C SER A 313 10.05 -4.03 0.12
N SER A 314 9.78 -4.18 -1.16
CA SER A 314 10.63 -4.95 -2.06
C SER A 314 12.08 -4.44 -1.97
N SER A 315 13.07 -5.28 -2.24
CA SER A 315 14.52 -4.99 -2.23
C SER A 315 14.96 -3.78 -3.09
N ASN A 316 14.04 -2.96 -3.54
CA ASN A 316 14.24 -1.87 -4.50
C ASN A 316 13.94 -0.48 -3.93
N LEU A 317 13.58 -0.32 -2.64
CA LEU A 317 13.36 1.02 -2.09
C LEU A 317 14.68 1.76 -1.87
N LEU A 318 14.55 3.09 -1.75
CA LEU A 318 15.65 4.01 -1.49
C LEU A 318 16.37 3.68 -0.19
N LEU A 319 15.61 3.50 0.88
CA LEU A 319 16.12 3.16 2.22
C LEU A 319 15.83 1.69 2.55
N ASP A 320 16.69 1.09 3.34
CA ASP A 320 16.44 -0.24 3.87
C ASP A 320 15.26 -0.25 4.88
N PRO A 321 14.67 -1.42 5.18
CA PRO A 321 13.49 -1.50 6.04
C PRO A 321 13.72 -0.98 7.46
N VAL A 322 14.95 -1.06 7.98
CA VAL A 322 15.29 -0.61 9.33
C VAL A 322 15.29 0.92 9.36
N ASP A 323 15.94 1.54 8.38
CA ASP A 323 16.01 2.99 8.24
C ASP A 323 14.64 3.59 7.95
N LEU A 324 13.82 2.96 7.10
CA LEU A 324 12.42 3.37 6.89
C LEU A 324 11.57 3.27 8.15
N LYS A 325 11.74 2.22 8.95
CA LYS A 325 11.03 2.07 10.22
C LYS A 325 11.43 3.16 11.21
N LYS A 326 12.73 3.52 11.24
CA LYS A 326 13.24 4.64 12.03
C LYS A 326 12.61 5.95 11.57
N MET A 327 12.67 6.27 10.28
CA MET A 327 12.10 7.47 9.67
C MET A 327 10.60 7.61 9.97
N ARG A 328 9.82 6.53 9.86
CA ARG A 328 8.38 6.52 10.19
C ARG A 328 8.07 6.73 11.66
N LYS A 329 8.97 6.34 12.57
CA LYS A 329 8.77 6.56 14.00
C LYS A 329 9.04 8.00 14.40
N SER A 330 9.93 8.70 13.69
CA SER A 330 10.26 10.10 13.94
C SER A 330 9.38 11.09 13.18
N LYS A 331 8.44 10.61 12.34
CA LYS A 331 7.60 11.49 11.55
C LYS A 331 6.72 12.39 12.42
N THR A 332 6.60 13.64 12.00
CA THR A 332 5.81 14.66 12.63
C THR A 332 4.94 15.34 11.58
N LYS A 333 3.71 15.66 11.91
CA LYS A 333 2.86 16.46 11.04
C LYS A 333 3.31 17.92 11.16
N TYR A 334 3.76 18.50 10.04
CA TYR A 334 4.11 19.91 9.98
C TYR A 334 2.83 20.76 10.05
N VAL A 335 2.99 22.00 10.48
CA VAL A 335 1.88 22.92 10.70
C VAL A 335 2.14 24.22 9.95
N SER A 336 1.09 24.80 9.39
CA SER A 336 1.15 26.14 8.83
C SER A 336 1.43 27.15 9.93
N ARG A 337 2.31 28.11 9.65
CA ARG A 337 2.63 29.24 10.54
C ARG A 337 2.24 30.53 9.86
N GLU A 338 1.62 31.42 10.61
CA GLU A 338 1.39 32.79 10.17
C GLU A 338 2.72 33.53 10.09
N LEU A 339 2.92 34.25 8.99
CA LEU A 339 4.10 35.09 8.76
C LEU A 339 3.81 36.58 9.00
N ASP A 340 2.71 36.91 9.67
CA ASP A 340 2.20 38.27 9.91
C ASP A 340 3.16 39.15 10.72
N GLN A 341 4.11 38.56 11.40
CA GLN A 341 5.18 39.29 12.12
C GLN A 341 6.18 39.96 11.18
N PHE A 342 6.15 39.61 9.91
CA PHE A 342 6.98 40.23 8.87
C PHE A 342 6.11 41.24 8.10
N GLU A 343 6.15 42.54 8.47
CA GLU A 343 5.23 43.59 8.03
C GLU A 343 5.11 43.80 6.49
N ASP A 344 6.04 43.28 5.71
CA ASP A 344 6.11 43.46 4.25
C ASP A 344 5.72 42.23 3.43
N ILE A 345 5.32 41.11 4.07
CA ILE A 345 5.01 39.87 3.35
C ILE A 345 3.59 39.89 2.79
N SER A 346 3.49 40.00 1.47
CA SER A 346 2.22 39.96 0.72
C SER A 346 2.09 38.70 -0.15
N ILE A 347 2.52 37.54 0.34
CA ILE A 347 2.42 36.27 -0.39
C ILE A 347 1.40 35.36 0.29
N ASP A 348 0.54 34.73 -0.52
CA ASP A 348 -0.39 33.72 -0.04
C ASP A 348 0.34 32.38 0.03
N VAL A 349 0.66 31.96 1.25
CA VAL A 349 1.31 30.69 1.56
C VAL A 349 0.50 29.84 2.51
N GLU A 350 -0.71 30.30 2.87
CA GLU A 350 -1.59 29.60 3.81
C GLU A 350 -1.94 28.21 3.28
N GLY A 351 -1.63 27.20 4.07
CA GLY A 351 -1.86 25.79 3.72
C GLY A 351 -0.81 25.18 2.79
N PHE A 352 0.14 25.96 2.25
CA PHE A 352 1.21 25.46 1.36
C PHE A 352 2.59 25.47 2.02
N LEU A 353 2.85 26.42 2.94
CA LEU A 353 4.08 26.51 3.72
C LEU A 353 3.84 26.01 5.13
N GLU A 354 4.56 24.94 5.48
CA GLU A 354 4.43 24.27 6.77
C GLU A 354 5.80 24.06 7.41
N PHE A 355 5.85 24.17 8.75
CA PHE A 355 7.07 24.00 9.53
C PHE A 355 6.91 22.92 10.59
N HIS A 356 8.02 22.38 11.09
CA HIS A 356 8.03 21.53 12.26
C HIS A 356 7.32 22.23 13.44
N PRO A 357 6.48 21.55 14.23
CA PRO A 357 5.72 22.19 15.31
C PRO A 357 6.58 22.94 16.33
N ASP A 358 7.78 22.46 16.59
CA ASP A 358 8.73 23.07 17.55
C ASP A 358 9.65 24.13 16.90
N PHE A 359 9.49 24.39 15.59
CA PHE A 359 10.29 25.35 14.88
C PHE A 359 9.79 26.78 15.17
N ASP A 360 10.69 27.64 15.60
CA ASP A 360 10.42 29.05 15.83
C ASP A 360 10.83 29.90 14.62
N VAL A 361 9.84 30.46 13.92
CA VAL A 361 10.07 31.27 12.73
C VAL A 361 10.77 32.59 13.08
N GLU A 362 10.65 33.11 14.30
CA GLU A 362 11.34 34.32 14.72
C GLU A 362 12.88 34.16 14.76
N GLU A 363 13.33 32.90 14.97
CA GLU A 363 14.76 32.58 14.99
C GLU A 363 15.40 32.44 13.59
N CYS A 364 14.62 32.58 12.50
CA CYS A 364 15.15 32.46 11.13
C CYS A 364 16.13 33.59 10.74
N ARG A 365 16.12 34.72 11.44
CA ARG A 365 16.94 35.89 11.18
C ARG A 365 18.17 36.02 12.04
N THR A 366 18.60 34.99 12.70
CA THR A 366 19.81 35.02 13.52
C THR A 366 21.06 34.78 12.66
N GLU A 367 22.13 35.55 12.90
CA GLU A 367 23.38 35.48 12.12
C GLU A 367 24.16 34.17 12.32
N ASP A 368 23.83 33.40 13.35
CA ASP A 368 24.50 32.17 13.74
C ASP A 368 23.79 30.89 13.26
N ARG A 369 22.73 31.02 12.43
CA ARG A 369 22.01 29.89 11.83
C ARG A 369 22.15 29.88 10.32
N TYR A 370 22.36 28.69 9.74
CA TYR A 370 22.62 28.50 8.31
C TYR A 370 21.56 27.61 7.68
N TRP A 371 21.09 28.00 6.51
CA TRP A 371 19.92 27.42 5.86
C TRP A 371 20.25 26.91 4.46
N LEU A 372 19.66 25.77 4.12
CA LEU A 372 19.67 25.22 2.77
C LEU A 372 18.24 25.06 2.25
N PHE A 373 17.92 25.75 1.19
CA PHE A 373 16.67 25.57 0.44
C PHE A 373 16.94 24.67 -0.75
N THR A 374 16.16 23.61 -0.91
CA THR A 374 16.20 22.77 -2.09
C THR A 374 14.88 22.87 -2.84
N VAL A 375 14.98 23.12 -4.14
CA VAL A 375 13.85 23.59 -4.95
C VAL A 375 13.69 22.71 -6.17
N ASP A 376 12.50 22.14 -6.31
CA ASP A 376 11.98 21.55 -7.54
C ASP A 376 10.78 22.36 -8.01
N ILE A 377 10.70 22.63 -9.31
CA ILE A 377 9.70 23.54 -9.87
C ILE A 377 8.93 22.90 -11.02
N ALA A 378 7.61 22.97 -10.92
CA ALA A 378 6.65 22.51 -11.91
C ALA A 378 5.93 23.68 -12.61
N GLU A 379 5.05 23.36 -13.53
CA GLU A 379 4.34 24.35 -14.37
C GLU A 379 3.22 25.10 -13.62
N GLY A 380 2.72 24.54 -12.49
CA GLY A 380 1.62 25.14 -11.72
C GLY A 380 0.24 25.02 -12.40
N ASN A 381 0.03 23.94 -13.14
CA ASN A 381 -1.22 23.68 -13.89
C ASN A 381 -2.07 22.56 -13.29
N GLY A 382 -1.84 22.21 -12.03
CA GLY A 382 -2.54 21.12 -11.32
C GLY A 382 -1.94 19.72 -11.54
N GLY A 383 -0.78 19.63 -12.23
CA GLY A 383 0.00 18.39 -12.41
C GLY A 383 1.00 18.14 -11.28
N ASP A 384 2.30 18.13 -11.63
CA ASP A 384 3.41 17.97 -10.69
C ASP A 384 3.50 19.14 -9.72
N PHE A 385 4.09 18.93 -8.56
CA PHE A 385 4.20 19.95 -7.52
C PHE A 385 5.50 20.75 -7.63
N SER A 386 5.40 22.07 -7.38
CA SER A 386 6.54 22.90 -7.04
C SER A 386 6.80 22.77 -5.54
N VAL A 387 8.06 22.52 -5.16
CA VAL A 387 8.47 22.25 -3.78
C VAL A 387 9.65 23.12 -3.40
N ILE A 388 9.60 23.70 -2.19
CA ILE A 388 10.76 24.25 -1.48
C ILE A 388 10.90 23.41 -0.20
N ASN A 389 12.02 22.72 -0.03
CA ASN A 389 12.32 22.00 1.19
C ASN A 389 13.39 22.77 1.96
N ILE A 390 13.15 23.05 3.22
CA ILE A 390 13.98 23.93 4.05
C ILE A 390 14.72 23.09 5.08
N PHE A 391 16.05 23.19 5.07
CA PHE A 391 16.92 22.51 6.01
C PHE A 391 17.73 23.51 6.82
N GLU A 392 17.90 23.24 8.09
CA GLU A 392 18.88 23.89 8.95
C GLU A 392 20.16 23.06 9.00
N ILE A 393 21.31 23.72 8.97
CA ILE A 393 22.61 23.08 9.15
C ILE A 393 22.94 23.15 10.64
N GLN A 394 23.00 22.01 11.30
CA GLN A 394 23.16 21.93 12.75
C GLN A 394 24.35 21.04 13.13
N PRO A 395 25.08 21.33 14.24
CA PRO A 395 26.00 20.37 14.82
C PRO A 395 25.23 19.17 15.37
N MET A 396 25.83 18.01 15.33
CA MET A 396 25.30 16.81 15.97
C MET A 396 25.34 16.93 17.49
N THR A 397 24.37 16.33 18.15
CA THR A 397 24.38 16.21 19.62
C THR A 397 25.53 15.30 20.10
N SER A 398 25.98 15.45 21.36
CA SER A 398 27.01 14.59 21.97
C SER A 398 26.75 13.09 21.79
N LYS A 399 25.48 12.67 21.78
CA LYS A 399 25.11 11.25 21.53
C LYS A 399 25.36 10.85 20.08
N GLU A 400 25.05 11.72 19.14
CA GLU A 400 25.23 11.47 17.71
C GLU A 400 26.71 11.48 17.35
N ILE A 401 27.49 12.43 17.87
CA ILE A 401 28.95 12.52 17.69
C ILE A 401 29.62 11.19 18.08
N ASN A 402 29.27 10.64 19.24
CA ASN A 402 29.86 9.38 19.71
C ASN A 402 29.45 8.14 18.89
N LEU A 403 28.47 8.26 17.98
CA LEU A 403 28.04 7.22 17.07
C LEU A 403 28.66 7.34 15.66
N VAL A 404 29.38 8.45 15.38
CA VAL A 404 30.06 8.63 14.11
C VAL A 404 31.25 7.66 14.04
N ASN A 405 31.26 6.83 13.02
CA ASN A 405 32.32 5.86 12.78
C ASN A 405 33.29 6.39 11.71
N ASN A 406 34.56 6.44 12.03
CA ASN A 406 35.64 6.87 11.12
C ASN A 406 35.34 8.24 10.46
N PRO A 407 35.19 9.31 11.26
CA PRO A 407 35.04 10.65 10.70
C PRO A 407 36.33 11.04 9.94
N GLY A 408 36.15 11.60 8.75
CA GLY A 408 37.30 12.07 7.94
C GLY A 408 37.73 13.51 8.29
N ALA A 409 36.79 14.31 8.79
CA ALA A 409 37.00 15.72 9.12
C ALA A 409 35.94 16.24 10.08
N MET A 410 36.10 17.45 10.60
CA MET A 410 35.13 18.13 11.48
C MET A 410 33.75 18.27 10.83
N TYR A 411 33.70 18.42 9.51
CA TYR A 411 32.45 18.48 8.73
C TYR A 411 31.53 17.29 8.89
N ASP A 412 32.06 16.13 9.30
CA ASP A 412 31.28 14.91 9.49
C ASP A 412 30.40 14.92 10.74
N PHE A 413 30.58 15.90 11.61
CA PHE A 413 29.80 16.09 12.83
C PHE A 413 28.63 17.08 12.69
N PHE A 414 28.32 17.51 11.48
CA PHE A 414 27.18 18.36 11.18
C PHE A 414 26.15 17.63 10.34
N LYS A 415 24.89 18.04 10.45
CA LYS A 415 23.74 17.41 9.79
C LYS A 415 22.81 18.46 9.17
N LEU A 416 22.02 18.01 8.19
CA LEU A 416 20.88 18.74 7.65
C LEU A 416 19.62 18.30 8.43
N GLU A 417 18.96 19.22 9.09
CA GLU A 417 17.70 19.02 9.81
C GLU A 417 16.56 19.62 8.99
N GLN A 418 15.59 18.83 8.53
CA GLN A 418 14.42 19.33 7.84
C GLN A 418 13.53 20.10 8.81
N VAL A 419 13.27 21.38 8.55
CA VAL A 419 12.51 22.26 9.43
C VAL A 419 11.25 22.83 8.80
N GLY A 420 11.19 22.91 7.47
CA GLY A 420 10.04 23.46 6.77
C GLY A 420 9.90 22.95 5.35
N ARG A 421 8.71 23.10 4.81
CA ARG A 421 8.35 22.70 3.45
C ARG A 421 7.28 23.62 2.88
N PHE A 422 7.48 24.06 1.63
CA PHE A 422 6.43 24.60 0.78
C PHE A 422 6.12 23.58 -0.33
N ARG A 423 4.84 23.36 -0.62
CA ARG A 423 4.39 22.46 -1.68
C ARG A 423 3.12 22.97 -2.33
N SER A 424 3.13 23.18 -3.64
CA SER A 424 1.94 23.59 -4.38
C SER A 424 2.01 23.19 -5.85
N ASN A 425 0.88 22.80 -6.44
CA ASN A 425 0.71 22.61 -7.88
C ASN A 425 -0.20 23.67 -8.53
N GLU A 426 -0.56 24.71 -7.79
CA GLU A 426 -1.45 25.78 -8.21
C GLU A 426 -0.72 27.08 -8.56
N HIS A 427 0.45 27.31 -7.94
CA HIS A 427 1.24 28.54 -8.16
C HIS A 427 2.01 28.46 -9.46
N VAL A 428 1.82 29.47 -10.33
CA VAL A 428 2.62 29.64 -11.54
C VAL A 428 4.05 30.04 -11.20
N ILE A 429 4.99 29.86 -12.14
CA ILE A 429 6.42 30.05 -11.92
C ILE A 429 6.76 31.46 -11.36
N GLU A 430 6.05 32.50 -11.80
CA GLU A 430 6.26 33.88 -11.35
C GLU A 430 5.91 34.06 -9.86
N ASP A 431 4.74 33.52 -9.44
CA ASP A 431 4.30 33.60 -8.05
C ASP A 431 5.20 32.74 -7.15
N PHE A 432 5.57 31.56 -7.63
CA PHE A 432 6.51 30.69 -6.92
C PHE A 432 7.89 31.36 -6.76
N ALA A 433 8.39 32.06 -7.79
CA ALA A 433 9.65 32.79 -7.71
C ALA A 433 9.57 33.92 -6.67
N LYS A 434 8.43 34.61 -6.58
CA LYS A 434 8.18 35.65 -5.58
C LYS A 434 8.18 35.06 -4.17
N ILE A 435 7.50 33.90 -3.98
CA ILE A 435 7.49 33.19 -2.70
C ILE A 435 8.92 32.80 -2.28
N LEU A 436 9.68 32.17 -3.17
CA LEU A 436 11.06 31.76 -2.89
C LEU A 436 11.94 32.94 -2.53
N TYR A 437 11.85 34.05 -3.30
CA TYR A 437 12.58 35.28 -3.02
C TYR A 437 12.22 35.84 -1.64
N THR A 438 10.93 35.98 -1.33
CA THR A 438 10.46 36.54 -0.06
C THR A 438 10.92 35.66 1.11
N LEU A 439 10.83 34.33 1.00
CA LEU A 439 11.34 33.44 2.03
C LEU A 439 12.84 33.62 2.24
N ALA A 440 13.64 33.59 1.18
CA ALA A 440 15.09 33.63 1.28
C ALA A 440 15.65 34.97 1.73
N VAL A 441 14.99 36.09 1.40
CA VAL A 441 15.52 37.45 1.64
C VAL A 441 14.81 38.17 2.78
N GLU A 442 13.49 37.96 2.92
CA GLU A 442 12.69 38.74 3.88
C GLU A 442 12.35 37.94 5.16
N VAL A 443 12.19 36.62 5.06
CA VAL A 443 11.87 35.74 6.23
C VAL A 443 13.13 35.22 6.86
N PHE A 444 14.04 34.63 6.09
CA PHE A 444 15.31 34.09 6.57
C PHE A 444 16.43 35.16 6.44
N TYR A 445 17.54 34.95 7.17
CA TYR A 445 18.69 35.84 7.04
C TYR A 445 19.42 35.52 5.72
N ASN A 446 19.35 36.45 4.75
CA ASN A 446 19.77 36.24 3.37
C ASN A 446 21.23 35.79 3.19
N GLU A 447 22.17 36.32 4.02
CA GLU A 447 23.59 35.96 3.96
C GLU A 447 23.85 34.51 4.31
N ASN A 448 22.97 33.92 5.13
CA ASN A 448 23.08 32.52 5.61
C ASN A 448 22.18 31.56 4.84
N VAL A 449 21.59 31.94 3.71
CA VAL A 449 20.75 31.08 2.90
C VAL A 449 21.49 30.63 1.64
N LYS A 450 21.61 29.32 1.43
CA LYS A 450 22.03 28.73 0.14
C LYS A 450 20.85 27.99 -0.51
N MET A 451 20.81 27.99 -1.84
CA MET A 451 19.72 27.37 -2.60
C MET A 451 20.25 26.39 -3.64
N ILE A 452 19.69 25.19 -3.66
CA ILE A 452 19.86 24.23 -4.75
C ILE A 452 18.56 24.17 -5.54
N VAL A 453 18.59 24.63 -6.78
CA VAL A 453 17.45 24.58 -7.69
C VAL A 453 17.69 23.50 -8.74
N GLU A 454 16.67 22.67 -9.06
CA GLU A 454 16.79 21.75 -10.16
C GLU A 454 16.94 22.49 -11.50
N TYR A 455 18.02 22.22 -12.23
CA TYR A 455 18.29 22.79 -13.54
C TYR A 455 17.56 22.01 -14.64
N ASN A 456 16.26 22.25 -14.73
CA ASN A 456 15.38 21.77 -15.80
C ASN A 456 14.84 22.98 -16.62
N THR A 457 13.81 22.77 -17.45
CA THR A 457 13.21 23.83 -18.27
C THR A 457 12.65 24.94 -17.40
N TYR A 458 11.92 24.61 -16.36
CA TYR A 458 11.27 25.57 -15.45
C TYR A 458 12.26 26.22 -14.50
N GLY A 459 13.25 25.47 -14.00
CA GLY A 459 14.34 26.02 -13.19
C GLY A 459 15.14 27.09 -13.91
N THR A 460 15.33 26.94 -15.23
CA THR A 460 15.98 27.98 -16.05
C THR A 460 15.15 29.28 -16.10
N VAL A 461 13.82 29.17 -16.14
CA VAL A 461 12.91 30.32 -16.08
C VAL A 461 12.93 30.93 -14.68
N LEU A 462 12.93 30.13 -13.63
CA LEU A 462 13.04 30.59 -12.24
C LEU A 462 14.32 31.40 -12.03
N PHE A 463 15.49 30.92 -12.49
CA PHE A 463 16.75 31.70 -12.42
C PHE A 463 16.64 33.06 -13.08
N LYS A 464 15.91 33.15 -14.20
CA LYS A 464 15.68 34.44 -14.88
C LYS A 464 14.84 35.38 -14.02
N TYR A 465 13.78 34.89 -13.37
CA TYR A 465 12.98 35.70 -12.45
C TYR A 465 13.84 36.18 -11.27
N LEU A 466 14.57 35.31 -10.61
CA LEU A 466 15.41 35.62 -9.46
C LEU A 466 16.52 36.65 -9.82
N SER A 467 17.17 36.50 -10.98
CA SER A 467 18.31 37.32 -11.36
C SER A 467 17.97 38.60 -12.13
N THR A 468 16.81 38.72 -12.78
CA THR A 468 16.48 39.85 -13.67
C THR A 468 15.20 40.59 -13.35
N VAL A 469 14.20 39.91 -12.74
CA VAL A 469 12.89 40.51 -12.47
C VAL A 469 12.81 41.13 -11.08
N PHE A 470 13.48 40.54 -10.08
CA PHE A 470 13.50 41.03 -8.71
C PHE A 470 14.72 41.93 -8.32
N PRO A 471 15.75 42.16 -9.15
CA PRO A 471 16.97 42.88 -8.76
C PRO A 471 16.77 44.37 -8.47
N GLN A 472 15.54 44.88 -8.50
CA GLN A 472 15.27 46.29 -8.10
C GLN A 472 15.43 46.52 -6.59
N ARG A 473 15.60 45.48 -5.78
CA ARG A 473 15.87 45.55 -4.34
C ARG A 473 17.26 45.03 -3.98
N ASN A 474 18.28 45.10 -4.68
CA ASN A 474 19.71 44.81 -4.41
C ASN A 474 20.08 43.66 -3.42
N ASP A 475 19.11 42.89 -2.96
CA ASP A 475 19.24 41.98 -1.81
C ASP A 475 19.32 40.52 -2.20
N PHE A 476 19.07 40.16 -3.48
CA PHE A 476 19.28 38.80 -3.99
C PHE A 476 20.68 38.67 -4.58
N ASP A 477 21.55 37.93 -3.90
CA ASP A 477 22.89 37.66 -4.37
C ASP A 477 22.93 36.34 -5.16
N ASP A 478 23.60 36.36 -6.33
CA ASP A 478 23.89 35.15 -7.13
C ASP A 478 24.72 34.12 -6.34
N GLU A 479 25.39 34.52 -5.25
CA GLU A 479 26.13 33.67 -4.33
C GLU A 479 25.22 32.80 -3.46
N MET A 480 23.92 33.14 -3.33
CA MET A 480 22.93 32.25 -2.71
C MET A 480 22.72 30.95 -3.51
N LEU A 481 22.98 30.96 -4.81
CA LEU A 481 22.77 29.82 -5.70
C LEU A 481 23.97 28.87 -5.72
N VAL A 482 23.82 27.71 -5.16
CA VAL A 482 24.85 26.65 -5.20
C VAL A 482 25.09 26.19 -6.64
N ARG A 483 26.34 26.07 -7.01
CA ARG A 483 26.79 25.82 -8.39
C ARG A 483 27.35 24.41 -8.55
N PHE A 484 26.94 23.71 -9.61
CA PHE A 484 27.33 22.33 -9.91
C PHE A 484 27.90 22.17 -11.33
N LYS A 485 28.66 21.09 -11.56
CA LYS A 485 29.07 20.68 -12.91
C LYS A 485 27.91 20.02 -13.65
N HIS A 486 27.42 20.63 -14.71
CA HIS A 486 26.32 20.05 -15.51
C HIS A 486 26.77 19.01 -16.54
N ARG A 487 28.08 18.91 -16.82
CA ARG A 487 28.73 17.91 -17.65
C ARG A 487 30.01 17.43 -16.96
N HIS A 488 30.29 16.15 -17.07
CA HIS A 488 31.44 15.52 -16.44
C HIS A 488 32.81 16.10 -16.86
N ASP A 489 32.88 16.62 -18.07
CA ASP A 489 34.06 17.24 -18.70
C ASP A 489 34.08 18.78 -18.61
N SER A 490 33.06 19.39 -17.99
CA SER A 490 32.99 20.83 -17.83
C SER A 490 33.90 21.33 -16.70
N ARG A 491 34.71 22.32 -16.99
CA ARG A 491 35.49 23.05 -15.98
C ARG A 491 34.66 24.17 -15.32
N THR A 492 33.49 24.51 -15.87
CA THR A 492 32.67 25.62 -15.43
C THR A 492 31.51 25.11 -14.56
N LEU A 493 31.38 25.67 -13.37
CA LEU A 493 30.22 25.47 -12.49
C LEU A 493 29.06 26.37 -12.97
N LYS A 494 27.86 25.87 -12.88
CA LYS A 494 26.62 26.59 -13.21
C LYS A 494 25.64 26.54 -12.06
N PRO A 495 24.79 27.57 -11.87
CA PRO A 495 23.76 27.56 -10.85
C PRO A 495 22.84 26.32 -10.98
N GLY A 496 22.50 25.72 -9.85
CA GLY A 496 21.57 24.63 -9.75
C GLY A 496 22.09 23.26 -10.16
N ILE A 497 21.36 22.23 -9.84
CA ILE A 497 21.69 20.83 -10.04
C ILE A 497 20.93 20.25 -11.22
N LYS A 498 21.59 19.46 -12.08
CA LYS A 498 20.94 18.80 -13.21
C LYS A 498 20.72 17.31 -12.91
N LEU A 499 19.48 16.93 -12.71
CA LEU A 499 19.11 15.53 -12.52
C LEU A 499 19.02 14.78 -13.86
N LYS A 500 19.70 13.64 -13.93
CA LYS A 500 19.67 12.69 -15.04
C LYS A 500 19.63 11.28 -14.49
N ALA A 501 19.21 10.32 -15.29
CA ALA A 501 19.08 8.93 -14.85
C ALA A 501 20.38 8.33 -14.30
N ASP A 502 21.53 8.73 -14.82
CA ASP A 502 22.85 8.28 -14.41
C ASP A 502 23.29 8.86 -13.05
N ASN A 503 23.12 10.18 -12.81
CA ASN A 503 23.51 10.78 -11.55
C ASN A 503 22.42 10.64 -10.46
N LYS A 504 21.12 10.60 -10.81
CA LYS A 504 20.01 10.38 -9.86
C LYS A 504 20.25 9.11 -9.01
N ALA A 505 20.77 8.04 -9.63
CA ALA A 505 21.09 6.81 -8.90
C ALA A 505 22.21 7.00 -7.86
N ILE A 506 23.22 7.81 -8.18
CA ILE A 506 24.32 8.13 -7.26
C ILE A 506 23.80 8.97 -6.10
N PHE A 507 23.00 10.01 -6.36
CA PHE A 507 22.41 10.87 -5.33
C PHE A 507 21.51 10.09 -4.38
N CYS A 508 20.71 9.16 -4.91
CA CYS A 508 19.89 8.26 -4.10
C CYS A 508 20.73 7.39 -3.16
N GLN A 509 21.88 6.87 -3.63
CA GLN A 509 22.77 6.07 -2.79
C GLN A 509 23.47 6.94 -1.74
N ASN A 510 23.89 8.16 -2.09
CA ASN A 510 24.45 9.13 -1.16
C ASN A 510 23.45 9.48 -0.06
N PHE A 511 22.21 9.80 -0.42
CA PHE A 511 21.15 10.07 0.53
C PHE A 511 20.94 8.91 1.52
N ALA A 512 20.84 7.68 1.03
CA ALA A 512 20.67 6.50 1.88
C ALA A 512 21.84 6.32 2.86
N LYS A 513 23.09 6.54 2.38
CA LYS A 513 24.29 6.50 3.22
C LYS A 513 24.29 7.61 4.28
N LEU A 514 23.97 8.84 3.89
CA LEU A 514 23.96 9.99 4.79
C LEU A 514 22.83 9.91 5.82
N TYR A 515 21.64 9.44 5.43
CA TYR A 515 20.55 9.16 6.34
C TYR A 515 20.94 8.11 7.41
N LYS A 516 21.56 7.03 6.99
CA LYS A 516 22.05 5.98 7.88
C LYS A 516 23.09 6.49 8.90
N ASN A 517 23.89 7.46 8.48
CA ASN A 517 24.94 8.08 9.31
C ASN A 517 24.44 9.31 10.08
N ASN A 518 23.12 9.55 10.13
CA ASN A 518 22.48 10.71 10.78
C ASN A 518 22.96 12.08 10.26
N ARG A 519 23.47 12.16 9.00
CA ARG A 519 23.91 13.40 8.36
C ARG A 519 22.75 14.18 7.73
N ILE A 520 21.58 13.57 7.59
CA ILE A 520 20.32 14.21 7.23
C ILE A 520 19.20 13.61 8.06
N ASN A 521 18.36 14.47 8.63
CA ASN A 521 17.18 14.09 9.38
C ASN A 521 15.92 14.55 8.65
N ILE A 522 14.98 13.63 8.45
CA ILE A 522 13.71 13.85 7.76
C ILE A 522 12.59 13.50 8.74
N THR A 523 11.77 14.49 9.08
CA THR A 523 10.68 14.35 10.05
C THR A 523 9.30 14.69 9.49
N ASP A 524 9.22 15.46 8.39
CA ASP A 524 7.94 15.79 7.77
C ASP A 524 7.17 14.54 7.29
N GLU A 525 5.92 14.41 7.71
CA GLU A 525 5.09 13.23 7.42
C GLU A 525 4.91 12.99 5.92
N GLU A 526 4.76 14.02 5.09
CA GLU A 526 4.61 13.87 3.63
C GLU A 526 5.92 13.44 2.97
N THR A 527 7.06 14.02 3.37
CA THR A 527 8.38 13.58 2.90
C THR A 527 8.65 12.12 3.26
N VAL A 528 8.30 11.71 4.49
CA VAL A 528 8.39 10.30 4.93
C VAL A 528 7.48 9.38 4.12
N GLN A 529 6.29 9.85 3.73
CA GLN A 529 5.38 9.09 2.89
C GLN A 529 5.97 8.89 1.49
N GLU A 530 6.48 9.93 0.83
CA GLU A 530 7.14 9.81 -0.47
C GLU A 530 8.39 8.93 -0.40
N ALA A 531 9.27 9.12 0.60
CA ALA A 531 10.44 8.26 0.82
C ALA A 531 10.07 6.78 0.97
N SER A 532 8.93 6.51 1.58
CA SER A 532 8.41 5.15 1.77
C SER A 532 7.95 4.48 0.48
N LEU A 533 7.70 5.25 -0.57
CA LEU A 533 7.20 4.80 -1.87
C LEU A 533 8.24 4.98 -2.99
N PHE A 534 9.41 5.55 -2.67
CA PHE A 534 10.45 5.87 -3.64
C PHE A 534 11.51 4.78 -3.74
N GLY A 535 11.85 4.36 -4.95
CA GLY A 535 12.83 3.29 -5.15
C GLY A 535 13.12 2.99 -6.61
N LYS A 536 13.90 1.92 -6.85
CA LYS A 536 14.22 1.47 -8.21
C LYS A 536 13.01 0.87 -8.90
N GLY A 537 12.63 1.43 -10.02
CA GLY A 537 11.63 0.87 -10.93
C GLY A 537 12.18 -0.33 -11.73
N ARG A 538 11.33 -0.98 -12.51
CA ARG A 538 11.71 -2.13 -13.37
C ARG A 538 12.76 -1.79 -14.42
N SER A 539 12.82 -0.55 -14.86
CA SER A 539 13.83 -0.03 -15.79
C SER A 539 15.19 0.25 -15.14
N GLY A 540 15.31 0.06 -13.82
CA GLY A 540 16.54 0.32 -13.04
C GLY A 540 16.70 1.77 -12.58
N GLY A 541 15.87 2.71 -13.04
CA GLY A 541 15.84 4.10 -12.58
C GLY A 541 15.10 4.28 -11.26
N TYR A 542 15.49 5.27 -10.46
CA TYR A 542 14.78 5.65 -9.23
C TYR A 542 13.61 6.58 -9.53
N ALA A 543 12.44 6.26 -8.99
CA ALA A 543 11.21 7.05 -9.09
C ALA A 543 10.23 6.67 -7.98
N ALA A 544 9.18 7.46 -7.78
CA ALA A 544 8.03 7.04 -6.99
C ALA A 544 7.42 5.77 -7.58
N GLN A 545 7.17 4.80 -6.75
CA GLN A 545 6.46 3.58 -7.17
C GLN A 545 4.95 3.84 -7.27
N MET A 546 4.48 4.87 -6.57
CA MET A 546 3.12 5.42 -6.63
C MET A 546 3.11 6.86 -6.15
N GLY A 547 2.21 7.71 -6.70
CA GLY A 547 2.08 9.10 -6.32
C GLY A 547 3.22 9.96 -6.86
N HIS A 548 3.59 10.97 -6.09
CA HIS A 548 4.61 11.97 -6.42
C HIS A 548 5.94 11.66 -5.72
N ASP A 549 7.04 12.19 -6.24
CA ASP A 549 8.38 12.11 -5.66
C ASP A 549 9.08 13.47 -5.52
N ASP A 550 8.33 14.55 -5.67
CA ASP A 550 8.85 15.90 -5.74
C ASP A 550 9.55 16.33 -4.43
N ILE A 551 8.94 16.00 -3.26
CA ILE A 551 9.52 16.34 -1.95
C ILE A 551 10.75 15.48 -1.65
N ILE A 552 10.68 14.17 -1.88
CA ILE A 552 11.84 13.30 -1.59
C ILE A 552 13.00 13.58 -2.53
N ILE A 553 12.75 14.01 -3.77
CA ILE A 553 13.80 14.41 -4.72
C ILE A 553 14.53 15.65 -4.20
N THR A 554 13.83 16.65 -3.69
CA THR A 554 14.47 17.83 -3.09
C THR A 554 15.30 17.44 -1.85
N ALA A 555 14.83 16.52 -1.01
CA ALA A 555 15.59 16.00 0.12
C ALA A 555 16.84 15.21 -0.33
N ILE A 556 16.76 14.44 -1.42
CA ILE A 556 17.90 13.74 -2.01
C ILE A 556 18.94 14.75 -2.54
N THR A 557 18.50 15.79 -3.23
CA THR A 557 19.42 16.82 -3.75
C THR A 557 20.08 17.65 -2.66
N ALA A 558 19.43 17.83 -1.50
CA ALA A 558 20.01 18.50 -0.34
C ALA A 558 21.33 17.84 0.10
N THR A 559 21.44 16.52 -0.01
CA THR A 559 22.66 15.81 0.38
C THR A 559 23.88 16.12 -0.47
N GLU A 560 23.69 16.63 -1.69
CA GLU A 560 24.80 17.03 -2.56
C GLU A 560 25.44 18.36 -2.12
N PHE A 561 24.75 19.14 -1.29
CA PHE A 561 25.33 20.33 -0.65
C PHE A 561 26.55 19.98 0.20
N LEU A 562 26.51 18.87 0.92
CA LEU A 562 27.59 18.38 1.78
C LEU A 562 28.92 18.13 1.04
N ASN A 563 28.91 18.14 -0.30
CA ASN A 563 30.06 17.94 -1.16
C ASN A 563 30.51 19.26 -1.84
N THR A 564 30.06 20.42 -1.37
CA THR A 564 30.35 21.72 -1.96
C THR A 564 31.32 22.55 -1.09
N THR A 565 31.99 23.55 -1.69
CA THR A 565 32.77 24.54 -0.95
C THR A 565 31.89 25.40 -0.06
N ASP A 566 30.70 25.79 -0.53
CA ASP A 566 29.72 26.56 0.25
C ASP A 566 29.38 25.88 1.59
N TYR A 567 29.29 24.54 1.61
CA TYR A 567 29.10 23.79 2.86
C TYR A 567 30.31 23.87 3.77
N ALA A 568 31.52 23.76 3.22
CA ALA A 568 32.74 23.85 4.00
C ALA A 568 32.88 25.23 4.66
N ASP A 569 32.62 26.29 3.90
CA ASP A 569 32.66 27.68 4.39
C ASP A 569 31.66 27.88 5.56
N TYR A 570 30.44 27.36 5.43
CA TYR A 570 29.44 27.42 6.50
C TYR A 570 29.85 26.64 7.77
N ILE A 571 30.50 25.49 7.60
CA ILE A 571 30.97 24.73 8.77
C ILE A 571 32.14 25.45 9.47
N GLU A 572 33.03 26.11 8.74
CA GLU A 572 34.11 26.91 9.35
C GLU A 572 33.54 28.04 10.21
N GLU A 573 32.54 28.76 9.72
CA GLU A 573 31.85 29.81 10.48
C GLU A 573 31.10 29.24 11.69
N LEU A 574 30.39 28.10 11.54
CA LEU A 574 29.71 27.42 12.64
C LEU A 574 30.66 26.92 13.74
N LEU A 575 31.85 26.47 13.38
CA LEU A 575 32.85 26.01 14.34
C LEU A 575 33.34 27.13 15.25
N ASP A 576 33.29 28.38 14.80
CA ASP A 576 33.67 29.54 15.61
C ASP A 576 32.63 29.92 16.65
N VAL A 577 31.39 29.49 16.50
CA VAL A 577 30.25 29.88 17.38
C VAL A 577 29.71 28.72 18.24
N ILE A 578 30.09 27.48 17.97
CA ILE A 578 29.65 26.33 18.78
C ILE A 578 30.30 26.33 20.17
N ASP A 579 29.64 25.66 21.12
CA ASP A 579 30.14 25.50 22.49
C ASP A 579 31.46 24.74 22.55
N ASP A 580 32.45 25.27 23.27
CA ASP A 580 33.78 24.67 23.43
C ASP A 580 33.76 23.21 23.87
N SER A 581 32.75 22.82 24.65
CA SER A 581 32.60 21.43 25.12
C SER A 581 32.22 20.48 23.97
N LEU A 582 31.39 20.93 23.05
CA LEU A 582 30.96 20.18 21.87
C LEU A 582 32.11 20.07 20.87
N HIS A 583 32.83 21.18 20.64
CA HIS A 583 34.03 21.21 19.80
C HIS A 583 35.09 20.22 20.30
N THR A 584 35.39 20.24 21.61
CA THR A 584 36.33 19.28 22.23
C THR A 584 35.88 17.83 22.08
N GLU A 585 34.57 17.56 22.11
CA GLU A 585 34.03 16.20 21.92
C GLU A 585 34.20 15.73 20.47
N MET A 586 33.96 16.61 19.48
CA MET A 586 34.19 16.34 18.06
C MET A 586 35.67 16.02 17.79
N GLU A 587 36.60 16.83 18.32
CA GLU A 587 38.02 16.59 18.21
C GLU A 587 38.45 15.24 18.84
N ARG A 588 37.93 14.94 20.01
CA ARG A 588 38.18 13.66 20.68
C ARG A 588 37.77 12.46 19.83
N VAL A 589 36.63 12.52 19.15
CA VAL A 589 36.17 11.42 18.29
C VAL A 589 36.94 11.39 16.98
N LEU A 590 37.27 12.55 16.39
CA LEU A 590 38.04 12.66 15.17
C LEU A 590 39.45 12.08 15.33
N TYR A 591 40.15 12.36 16.44
CA TYR A 591 41.54 11.95 16.66
C TYR A 591 41.67 10.62 17.41
N LYS A 592 40.57 10.04 17.91
CA LYS A 592 40.58 8.78 18.68
C LYS A 592 41.13 7.58 17.88
N ASP A 593 40.94 7.57 16.57
CA ASP A 593 41.47 6.53 15.68
C ASP A 593 42.83 6.90 15.04
N ASN A 594 43.27 8.15 15.16
CA ASN A 594 44.54 8.62 14.57
C ASN A 594 45.79 8.27 15.43
N ASP A 595 45.62 7.96 16.72
CA ASP A 595 46.72 7.40 17.54
C ASP A 595 47.15 5.99 17.05
N ALA A 596 46.39 5.37 16.13
CA ALA A 596 46.74 4.09 15.51
C ALA A 596 47.41 4.21 14.12
N GLN A 597 47.39 5.40 13.49
CA GLN A 597 48.02 5.64 12.19
C GLN A 597 48.66 7.03 12.22
N GLY A 598 49.99 7.10 12.29
CA GLY A 598 50.72 8.34 12.42
C GLY A 598 50.42 9.37 11.30
N ASP A 599 50.44 10.64 11.71
CA ASP A 599 50.49 11.89 10.98
C ASP A 599 50.09 11.87 9.50
N LEU A 600 48.85 12.24 9.22
CA LEU A 600 48.44 12.73 7.91
C LEU A 600 47.58 14.00 8.11
N GLN A 601 48.20 15.16 8.06
CA GLN A 601 47.50 16.41 7.75
C GLN A 601 47.03 16.33 6.29
N PHE A 602 45.70 16.22 6.10
CA PHE A 602 45.09 16.35 4.77
C PHE A 602 44.48 17.75 4.64
N ASP A 603 44.97 18.49 3.64
CA ASP A 603 44.41 19.77 3.23
C ASP A 603 43.18 19.51 2.33
N ILE A 604 42.03 20.15 2.66
CA ILE A 604 40.76 20.06 1.94
C ILE A 604 40.88 20.38 0.44
N TYR A 605 41.82 21.23 0.06
CA TYR A 605 42.04 21.61 -1.34
C TYR A 605 42.53 20.46 -2.22
N ASP A 606 43.02 19.35 -1.64
CA ASP A 606 43.45 18.15 -2.39
C ASP A 606 42.31 17.15 -2.68
N LEU A 607 41.21 17.21 -1.97
CA LEU A 607 40.01 16.36 -2.19
C LEU A 607 39.06 16.94 -3.28
N LEU A 608 39.20 18.23 -3.62
CA LEU A 608 38.36 18.91 -4.59
C LEU A 608 39.03 19.09 -5.98
N LYS A 609 40.20 18.51 -6.22
CA LYS A 609 40.85 18.42 -7.52
C LYS A 609 40.46 17.12 -8.25
#